data_0020c521c0bdff127f63fdc8c4168075
#
_entry.id   0020c521c0bdff127f63fdc8c4168075
#
_cell.length_a   1.000
_cell.length_b   1.000
_cell.length_c   1.000
_cell.angle_alpha   90.00
_cell.angle_beta   90.00
_cell.angle_gamma   90.00
#
_symmetry.space_group_name_H-M   'P 1'
#
loop_
_entity.id
_entity.type
_entity.pdbx_description
1 polymer ?
#
loop_
_entity_poly.entity_id
_entity_poly.type
_entity_poly.pdbx_seq_one_letter_code
_entity_poly.pdbx_strand_id
1 'polypeptide(L)'
;MPKKSKSIKVTDIKAQKPWLKKVNASPYIVESIETNKTILIVGEGQTEKLYFESFPVLTLTVEAIDLKGQSKLKLIESTTYIIENSKTKYDEVWCVFDMDVKQKEKEFSDFDNAITKGKSLGYNIAYSNDSFELWFYLHFNYTEQKNHRTFYYKFLGKQWNLNYEKDGKTYKFCQSIYSKLETDKNASQENAIIKSEKLFESQKHLPYHQQNPITMVYELVKHLNENKRK
;
A
#
# COMPACT_ATOMS: atom_id res chain seq x y z
N MET A 1 7.85 18.44 80.22
CA MET A 1 6.91 17.40 79.79
C MET A 1 6.53 17.66 78.33
N PRO A 2 6.73 16.75 77.39
CA PRO A 2 6.34 16.99 75.99
C PRO A 2 4.82 16.97 75.89
N LYS A 3 4.26 17.99 75.22
CA LYS A 3 2.81 18.06 74.92
C LYS A 3 2.43 16.91 73.96
N LYS A 4 1.54 16.01 74.38
CA LYS A 4 0.96 14.97 73.52
C LYS A 4 0.18 15.65 72.38
N SER A 5 0.59 15.45 71.14
CA SER A 5 -0.19 15.87 69.99
C SER A 5 -1.50 15.08 69.92
N LYS A 6 -2.64 15.75 69.91
CA LYS A 6 -3.94 15.11 69.70
C LYS A 6 -4.01 14.52 68.30
N SER A 7 -4.35 13.24 68.18
CA SER A 7 -4.62 12.61 66.91
C SER A 7 -5.82 13.28 66.25
N ILE A 8 -5.65 13.67 64.97
CA ILE A 8 -6.73 14.30 64.16
C ILE A 8 -7.75 13.22 63.81
N LYS A 9 -9.02 13.42 64.15
CA LYS A 9 -10.10 12.47 63.85
C LYS A 9 -10.41 12.51 62.36
N VAL A 10 -10.73 11.35 61.75
CA VAL A 10 -11.10 11.22 60.32
C VAL A 10 -12.27 12.15 59.95
N THR A 11 -13.17 12.41 60.88
CA THR A 11 -14.30 13.38 60.71
C THR A 11 -13.83 14.81 60.52
N ASP A 12 -12.71 15.21 61.14
CA ASP A 12 -12.19 16.61 61.03
C ASP A 12 -11.41 16.82 59.74
N ILE A 13 -11.09 15.74 59.07
CA ILE A 13 -10.34 15.74 57.80
C ILE A 13 -11.26 15.98 56.59
N LYS A 14 -12.57 15.61 56.70
CA LYS A 14 -13.48 15.62 55.56
C LYS A 14 -13.85 17.02 55.03
N ALA A 15 -13.72 18.09 55.83
CA ALA A 15 -14.19 19.43 55.45
C ALA A 15 -13.14 20.30 54.72
N GLN A 16 -11.87 19.96 54.71
CA GLN A 16 -10.81 20.88 54.25
C GLN A 16 -9.77 20.29 53.28
N LYS A 17 -10.00 19.10 52.71
CA LYS A 17 -9.01 18.56 51.77
C LYS A 17 -9.34 18.97 50.33
N PRO A 18 -8.47 19.78 49.65
CA PRO A 18 -8.71 20.21 48.28
C PRO A 18 -8.92 19.05 47.30
N TRP A 19 -8.35 17.87 47.60
CA TRP A 19 -8.49 16.66 46.81
C TRP A 19 -9.81 15.92 47.01
N LEU A 20 -10.64 16.29 47.98
CA LEU A 20 -12.00 15.77 48.16
C LEU A 20 -13.09 16.60 47.47
N LYS A 21 -12.72 17.77 46.90
CA LYS A 21 -13.61 18.46 45.97
C LYS A 21 -13.83 17.52 44.81
N LYS A 22 -15.10 17.21 44.46
CA LYS A 22 -15.41 16.60 43.18
C LYS A 22 -14.72 17.40 42.11
N VAL A 23 -13.66 16.81 41.51
CA VAL A 23 -13.06 17.36 40.31
C VAL A 23 -14.17 17.27 39.28
N ASN A 24 -14.77 18.42 38.91
CA ASN A 24 -15.63 18.44 37.73
C ASN A 24 -14.80 17.83 36.62
N ALA A 25 -15.37 16.86 35.94
CA ALA A 25 -14.70 16.24 34.80
C ALA A 25 -14.08 17.34 33.96
N SER A 26 -12.75 17.32 33.86
CA SER A 26 -12.03 18.28 33.03
C SER A 26 -12.64 18.18 31.62
N PRO A 27 -12.93 19.28 30.95
CA PRO A 27 -13.35 19.24 29.55
C PRO A 27 -12.15 18.93 28.63
N TYR A 28 -11.18 18.14 29.09
CA TYR A 28 -10.21 17.57 28.18
C TYR A 28 -10.96 16.61 27.28
N ILE A 29 -11.23 17.05 26.08
CA ILE A 29 -11.48 16.18 24.96
C ILE A 29 -10.19 15.33 24.87
N VAL A 30 -10.29 14.07 25.25
CA VAL A 30 -9.27 13.09 24.89
C VAL A 30 -9.43 12.94 23.38
N GLU A 31 -8.72 13.79 22.62
CA GLU A 31 -8.52 13.49 21.21
C GLU A 31 -7.82 12.13 21.19
N SER A 32 -8.55 11.12 20.76
CA SER A 32 -7.94 9.84 20.43
C SER A 32 -6.96 10.15 19.31
N ILE A 33 -5.65 10.13 19.60
CA ILE A 33 -4.62 10.15 18.56
C ILE A 33 -4.89 8.89 17.77
N GLU A 34 -5.44 9.04 16.57
CA GLU A 34 -5.54 7.94 15.63
C GLU A 34 -4.12 7.47 15.36
N THR A 35 -3.80 6.29 15.85
CA THR A 35 -2.52 5.66 15.57
C THR A 35 -2.50 5.34 14.08
N ASN A 36 -1.48 5.81 13.36
CA ASN A 36 -1.31 5.48 11.95
C ASN A 36 -1.30 3.95 11.79
N LYS A 37 -2.10 3.45 10.86
CA LYS A 37 -2.16 2.02 10.55
C LYS A 37 -0.81 1.50 10.09
N THR A 38 -0.42 0.35 10.60
CA THR A 38 0.77 -0.38 10.12
C THR A 38 0.41 -1.13 8.84
N ILE A 39 1.07 -0.79 7.74
CA ILE A 39 0.79 -1.33 6.41
C ILE A 39 1.97 -2.16 5.93
N LEU A 40 1.70 -3.41 5.53
CA LEU A 40 2.66 -4.26 4.82
C LEU A 40 2.29 -4.32 3.34
N ILE A 41 3.25 -4.02 2.49
CA ILE A 41 3.15 -4.24 1.04
C ILE A 41 4.16 -5.32 0.65
N VAL A 42 3.72 -6.35 -0.06
CA VAL A 42 4.58 -7.41 -0.59
C VAL A 42 4.45 -7.41 -2.11
N GLY A 43 5.53 -7.03 -2.80
CA GLY A 43 5.61 -6.96 -4.25
C GLY A 43 6.39 -8.10 -4.87
N GLU A 44 6.20 -8.32 -6.18
CA GLU A 44 6.92 -9.34 -6.94
C GLU A 44 8.34 -8.91 -7.31
N GLY A 45 8.59 -7.60 -7.39
CA GLY A 45 9.85 -7.08 -7.91
C GLY A 45 10.36 -5.80 -7.25
N GLN A 46 11.57 -5.44 -7.66
CA GLN A 46 12.28 -4.26 -7.17
C GLN A 46 11.58 -2.95 -7.54
N THR A 47 10.94 -2.90 -8.70
CA THR A 47 10.26 -1.68 -9.18
C THR A 47 9.12 -1.29 -8.25
N GLU A 48 8.26 -2.23 -7.92
CA GLU A 48 7.13 -2.04 -7.01
C GLU A 48 7.62 -1.65 -5.63
N LYS A 49 8.60 -2.39 -5.09
CA LYS A 49 9.18 -2.13 -3.78
C LYS A 49 9.66 -0.68 -3.67
N LEU A 50 10.57 -0.26 -4.53
CA LEU A 50 11.19 1.06 -4.47
C LEU A 50 10.20 2.19 -4.76
N TYR A 51 9.19 1.93 -5.59
CA TYR A 51 8.13 2.90 -5.84
C TYR A 51 7.29 3.14 -4.56
N PHE A 52 6.83 2.07 -3.90
CA PHE A 52 6.01 2.21 -2.68
C PHE A 52 6.81 2.67 -1.46
N GLU A 53 8.08 2.27 -1.31
CA GLU A 53 8.96 2.80 -0.25
C GLU A 53 9.14 4.33 -0.33
N SER A 54 8.93 4.92 -1.50
CA SER A 54 9.04 6.36 -1.71
C SER A 54 7.83 7.16 -1.21
N PHE A 55 6.74 6.50 -0.81
CA PHE A 55 5.59 7.19 -0.24
C PHE A 55 5.90 7.69 1.17
N PRO A 56 5.51 8.94 1.52
CA PRO A 56 5.76 9.53 2.84
C PRO A 56 4.78 9.01 3.91
N VAL A 57 4.76 7.70 4.13
CA VAL A 57 3.93 7.01 5.13
C VAL A 57 4.84 6.41 6.20
N LEU A 58 4.67 6.81 7.47
CA LEU A 58 5.61 6.47 8.55
C LEU A 58 5.57 4.99 8.96
N THR A 59 4.43 4.34 8.83
CA THR A 59 4.17 2.97 9.32
C THR A 59 4.11 1.96 8.19
N LEU A 60 4.75 2.30 7.05
CA LEU A 60 4.81 1.46 5.87
C LEU A 60 6.01 0.53 5.90
N THR A 61 5.77 -0.76 5.70
CA THR A 61 6.80 -1.77 5.43
C THR A 61 6.58 -2.31 4.02
N VAL A 62 7.61 -2.28 3.20
CA VAL A 62 7.55 -2.81 1.83
C VAL A 62 8.59 -3.90 1.65
N GLU A 63 8.14 -5.08 1.24
CA GLU A 63 8.99 -6.22 0.94
C GLU A 63 8.87 -6.59 -0.54
N ALA A 64 9.94 -7.11 -1.11
CA ALA A 64 9.91 -7.68 -2.46
C ALA A 64 10.34 -9.14 -2.40
N ILE A 65 9.60 -9.98 -3.10
CA ILE A 65 9.85 -11.41 -3.19
C ILE A 65 10.21 -11.73 -4.64
N ASP A 66 11.46 -12.11 -4.88
CA ASP A 66 11.87 -12.62 -6.18
C ASP A 66 11.30 -14.04 -6.36
N LEU A 67 10.23 -14.14 -7.11
CA LEU A 67 9.58 -15.41 -7.38
C LEU A 67 10.41 -16.34 -8.29
N LYS A 68 11.44 -15.86 -8.97
CA LYS A 68 12.27 -16.65 -9.92
C LYS A 68 11.44 -17.47 -10.92
N GLY A 69 10.33 -16.89 -11.38
CA GLY A 69 9.39 -17.54 -12.29
C GLY A 69 8.47 -18.59 -11.62
N GLN A 70 8.38 -18.63 -10.31
CA GLN A 70 7.40 -19.42 -9.58
C GLN A 70 5.99 -18.80 -9.68
N SER A 71 4.99 -19.52 -9.20
CA SER A 71 3.58 -19.11 -9.28
C SER A 71 3.28 -17.86 -8.42
N LYS A 72 2.22 -17.13 -8.79
CA LYS A 72 1.71 -15.99 -8.00
C LYS A 72 1.14 -16.44 -6.64
N LEU A 73 0.65 -17.67 -6.56
CA LEU A 73 0.28 -18.28 -5.28
C LEU A 73 1.45 -18.31 -4.29
N LYS A 74 2.69 -18.48 -4.79
CA LYS A 74 3.89 -18.46 -3.93
C LYS A 74 4.11 -17.11 -3.28
N LEU A 75 3.75 -16.01 -3.93
CA LEU A 75 3.79 -14.68 -3.31
C LEU A 75 2.83 -14.60 -2.13
N ILE A 76 1.61 -15.11 -2.28
CA ILE A 76 0.60 -15.14 -1.21
C ILE A 76 1.08 -15.98 -0.02
N GLU A 77 1.63 -17.18 -0.27
CA GLU A 77 2.21 -18.03 0.78
C GLU A 77 3.37 -17.36 1.49
N SER A 78 4.27 -16.71 0.74
CA SER A 78 5.40 -15.99 1.30
C SER A 78 4.97 -14.77 2.12
N THR A 79 3.89 -14.10 1.71
CA THR A 79 3.29 -13.00 2.49
C THR A 79 2.79 -13.53 3.84
N THR A 80 2.09 -14.66 3.85
CA THR A 80 1.64 -15.31 5.09
C THR A 80 2.85 -15.63 6.00
N TYR A 81 3.91 -16.22 5.44
CA TYR A 81 5.13 -16.53 6.17
C TYR A 81 5.79 -15.28 6.77
N ILE A 82 5.85 -14.17 6.03
CA ILE A 82 6.39 -12.90 6.53
C ILE A 82 5.58 -12.41 7.73
N ILE A 83 4.26 -12.45 7.66
CA ILE A 83 3.37 -12.01 8.74
C ILE A 83 3.56 -12.87 10.00
N GLU A 84 3.57 -14.19 9.83
CA GLU A 84 3.71 -15.14 10.94
C GLU A 84 5.07 -15.02 11.66
N ASN A 85 6.13 -14.64 10.94
CA ASN A 85 7.48 -14.50 11.50
C ASN A 85 7.84 -13.04 11.84
N SER A 86 6.95 -12.09 11.58
CA SER A 86 7.17 -10.69 11.92
C SER A 86 6.90 -10.43 13.41
N LYS A 87 7.71 -9.56 14.01
CA LYS A 87 7.43 -8.97 15.32
C LYS A 87 6.39 -7.85 15.26
N THR A 88 6.20 -7.29 14.09
CA THR A 88 5.25 -6.21 13.82
C THR A 88 3.89 -6.82 13.51
N LYS A 89 2.85 -6.35 14.20
CA LYS A 89 1.47 -6.64 13.83
C LYS A 89 1.05 -5.63 12.77
N TYR A 90 0.67 -6.13 11.61
CA TYR A 90 0.18 -5.29 10.52
C TYR A 90 -1.35 -5.16 10.60
N ASP A 91 -1.85 -3.95 10.47
CA ASP A 91 -3.29 -3.66 10.39
C ASP A 91 -3.82 -3.94 9.00
N GLU A 92 -2.97 -3.75 7.98
CA GLU A 92 -3.31 -3.97 6.58
C GLU A 92 -2.17 -4.63 5.82
N VAL A 93 -2.56 -5.53 4.91
CA VAL A 93 -1.62 -6.28 4.06
C VAL A 93 -2.05 -6.14 2.61
N TRP A 94 -1.10 -5.75 1.76
CA TRP A 94 -1.25 -5.61 0.33
C TRP A 94 -0.29 -6.51 -0.42
N CYS A 95 -0.80 -7.25 -1.41
CA CYS A 95 0.02 -8.03 -2.35
C CYS A 95 -0.02 -7.36 -3.71
N VAL A 96 1.14 -7.12 -4.31
CA VAL A 96 1.29 -6.43 -5.60
C VAL A 96 1.98 -7.36 -6.58
N PHE A 97 1.33 -7.66 -7.69
CA PHE A 97 1.89 -8.52 -8.75
C PHE A 97 1.24 -8.30 -10.10
N ASP A 98 1.96 -8.71 -11.13
CA ASP A 98 1.55 -8.62 -12.52
C ASP A 98 1.04 -9.95 -13.05
N MET A 99 0.26 -9.90 -14.12
CA MET A 99 -0.15 -11.13 -14.81
C MET A 99 1.02 -11.81 -15.50
N ASP A 100 1.94 -11.07 -16.13
CA ASP A 100 3.18 -11.54 -16.77
C ASP A 100 2.98 -12.75 -17.70
N VAL A 101 2.18 -12.58 -18.74
CA VAL A 101 1.76 -13.68 -19.63
C VAL A 101 2.95 -14.22 -20.45
N LYS A 102 3.46 -15.38 -20.06
CA LYS A 102 4.48 -16.16 -20.80
C LYS A 102 3.92 -17.46 -21.41
N GLN A 103 3.02 -18.14 -20.70
CA GLN A 103 2.43 -19.43 -21.09
C GLN A 103 0.95 -19.50 -20.70
N LYS A 104 0.10 -19.41 -21.65
CA LYS A 104 -1.33 -19.10 -21.64
C LYS A 104 -2.24 -19.60 -20.48
N GLU A 105 -2.59 -20.89 -20.39
CA GLU A 105 -3.69 -21.32 -19.51
C GLU A 105 -3.31 -21.53 -18.04
N LYS A 106 -2.13 -22.05 -17.79
CA LYS A 106 -1.65 -22.32 -16.43
C LYS A 106 -1.41 -21.03 -15.65
N GLU A 107 -0.96 -20.00 -16.33
CA GLU A 107 -0.70 -18.67 -15.73
C GLU A 107 -2.00 -17.94 -15.43
N PHE A 108 -3.03 -18.09 -16.26
CA PHE A 108 -4.35 -17.50 -16.01
C PHE A 108 -4.98 -18.08 -14.74
N SER A 109 -4.95 -19.40 -14.59
CA SER A 109 -5.47 -20.06 -13.39
C SER A 109 -4.66 -19.68 -12.14
N ASP A 110 -3.32 -19.61 -12.24
CA ASP A 110 -2.47 -19.21 -11.14
C ASP A 110 -2.75 -17.78 -10.69
N PHE A 111 -2.90 -16.85 -11.63
CA PHE A 111 -3.24 -15.47 -11.37
C PHE A 111 -4.59 -15.32 -10.66
N ASP A 112 -5.65 -15.93 -11.21
CA ASP A 112 -6.99 -15.88 -10.62
C ASP A 112 -7.03 -16.54 -9.22
N ASN A 113 -6.33 -17.66 -9.07
CA ASN A 113 -6.23 -18.37 -7.79
C ASN A 113 -5.44 -17.56 -6.75
N ALA A 114 -4.36 -16.88 -7.14
CA ALA A 114 -3.60 -16.02 -6.24
C ALA A 114 -4.45 -14.86 -5.72
N ILE A 115 -5.21 -14.18 -6.61
CA ILE A 115 -6.11 -13.10 -6.21
C ILE A 115 -7.19 -13.61 -5.26
N THR A 116 -7.84 -14.72 -5.61
CA THR A 116 -8.91 -15.32 -4.80
C THR A 116 -8.38 -15.76 -3.43
N LYS A 117 -7.22 -16.45 -3.40
CA LYS A 117 -6.59 -16.91 -2.18
C LYS A 117 -6.18 -15.74 -1.27
N GLY A 118 -5.52 -14.71 -1.83
CA GLY A 118 -5.11 -13.54 -1.06
C GLY A 118 -6.32 -12.83 -0.43
N LYS A 119 -7.38 -12.59 -1.21
CA LYS A 119 -8.64 -12.02 -0.70
C LYS A 119 -9.29 -12.88 0.40
N SER A 120 -9.25 -14.20 0.27
CA SER A 120 -9.80 -15.11 1.30
C SER A 120 -9.02 -15.07 2.62
N LEU A 121 -7.75 -14.65 2.59
CA LEU A 121 -6.90 -14.45 3.75
C LEU A 121 -7.03 -13.04 4.36
N GLY A 122 -7.87 -12.19 3.76
CA GLY A 122 -8.05 -10.80 4.18
C GLY A 122 -6.97 -9.85 3.64
N TYR A 123 -6.18 -10.26 2.65
CA TYR A 123 -5.20 -9.39 2.00
C TYR A 123 -5.86 -8.58 0.88
N ASN A 124 -5.42 -7.34 0.74
CA ASN A 124 -5.75 -6.50 -0.39
C ASN A 124 -4.83 -6.84 -1.57
N ILE A 125 -5.37 -6.89 -2.78
CA ILE A 125 -4.62 -7.32 -3.96
C ILE A 125 -4.58 -6.19 -4.99
N ALA A 126 -3.39 -5.66 -5.24
CA ALA A 126 -3.12 -4.64 -6.24
C ALA A 126 -2.47 -5.29 -7.48
N TYR A 127 -3.26 -5.99 -8.27
CA TYR A 127 -2.80 -6.66 -9.49
C TYR A 127 -2.80 -5.73 -10.70
N SER A 128 -1.94 -6.03 -11.68
CA SER A 128 -1.93 -5.38 -13.00
C SER A 128 -1.95 -6.41 -14.12
N ASN A 129 -2.57 -6.07 -15.25
CA ASN A 129 -2.56 -6.85 -16.48
C ASN A 129 -2.35 -5.91 -17.68
N ASP A 130 -1.28 -5.99 -18.42
CA ASP A 130 -0.20 -7.00 -18.44
C ASP A 130 0.94 -6.74 -17.42
N SER A 131 1.23 -5.48 -17.04
CA SER A 131 2.37 -5.14 -16.20
C SER A 131 2.13 -3.91 -15.31
N PHE A 132 2.94 -3.79 -14.26
CA PHE A 132 2.93 -2.66 -13.33
C PHE A 132 3.15 -1.31 -14.02
N GLU A 133 3.88 -1.28 -15.14
CA GLU A 133 4.13 -0.05 -15.91
C GLU A 133 2.89 0.56 -16.53
N LEU A 134 1.78 -0.16 -16.62
CA LEU A 134 0.49 0.43 -16.96
C LEU A 134 0.14 1.56 -15.96
N TRP A 135 0.41 1.36 -14.67
CA TRP A 135 0.20 2.39 -13.65
C TRP A 135 0.98 3.67 -13.97
N PHE A 136 2.26 3.55 -14.33
CA PHE A 136 3.08 4.72 -14.69
C PHE A 136 2.59 5.39 -15.99
N TYR A 137 2.18 4.58 -16.97
CA TYR A 137 1.62 5.09 -18.23
C TYR A 137 0.36 5.93 -18.01
N LEU A 138 -0.52 5.51 -17.09
CA LEU A 138 -1.78 6.19 -16.83
C LEU A 138 -1.60 7.58 -16.19
N HIS A 139 -0.44 7.90 -15.61
CA HIS A 139 -0.11 9.25 -15.19
C HIS A 139 -0.10 10.24 -16.36
N PHE A 140 0.27 9.79 -17.54
CA PHE A 140 0.40 10.61 -18.76
C PHE A 140 -0.78 10.44 -19.71
N ASN A 141 -1.13 9.20 -20.04
CA ASN A 141 -2.08 8.87 -21.10
C ASN A 141 -3.17 7.91 -20.60
N TYR A 142 -4.13 7.65 -21.48
CA TYR A 142 -5.18 6.66 -21.29
C TYR A 142 -5.17 5.66 -22.44
N THR A 143 -5.48 4.40 -22.16
CA THR A 143 -5.67 3.35 -23.18
C THR A 143 -6.68 2.33 -22.70
N GLU A 144 -7.52 1.84 -23.59
CA GLU A 144 -8.38 0.67 -23.41
C GLU A 144 -7.87 -0.54 -24.23
N GLN A 145 -6.75 -0.38 -24.91
CA GLN A 145 -6.18 -1.44 -25.75
C GLN A 145 -5.38 -2.42 -24.89
N LYS A 146 -5.52 -3.70 -25.21
CA LYS A 146 -4.75 -4.80 -24.60
C LYS A 146 -3.31 -4.77 -25.09
N ASN A 147 -2.52 -3.86 -24.55
CA ASN A 147 -1.13 -3.69 -24.92
C ASN A 147 -0.23 -4.64 -24.11
N HIS A 148 0.74 -5.24 -24.79
CA HIS A 148 1.83 -5.94 -24.13
C HIS A 148 2.79 -4.95 -23.44
N ARG A 149 3.46 -5.34 -22.36
CA ARG A 149 4.38 -4.51 -21.56
C ARG A 149 5.42 -3.73 -22.36
N THR A 150 5.88 -4.26 -23.48
CA THR A 150 6.82 -3.57 -24.36
C THR A 150 6.28 -2.24 -24.93
N PHE A 151 4.97 -2.08 -25.03
CA PHE A 151 4.33 -0.83 -25.39
C PHE A 151 4.59 0.23 -24.31
N TYR A 152 4.36 -0.12 -23.05
CA TYR A 152 4.60 0.78 -21.92
C TYR A 152 6.09 1.09 -21.76
N TYR A 153 6.98 0.11 -21.93
CA TYR A 153 8.44 0.32 -21.90
C TYR A 153 8.91 1.32 -22.97
N LYS A 154 8.39 1.22 -24.20
CA LYS A 154 8.72 2.17 -25.28
C LYS A 154 8.23 3.57 -24.96
N PHE A 155 7.01 3.69 -24.40
CA PHE A 155 6.45 4.98 -24.02
C PHE A 155 7.28 5.61 -22.87
N LEU A 156 7.50 4.89 -21.78
CA LEU A 156 8.25 5.37 -20.63
C LEU A 156 9.71 5.68 -20.99
N GLY A 157 10.30 4.88 -21.87
CA GLY A 157 11.64 5.12 -22.39
C GLY A 157 11.76 6.45 -23.13
N LYS A 158 10.75 6.81 -23.93
CA LYS A 158 10.67 8.13 -24.59
C LYS A 158 10.45 9.25 -23.58
N GLN A 159 9.52 9.04 -22.64
CA GLN A 159 9.18 10.04 -21.62
C GLN A 159 10.38 10.41 -20.74
N TRP A 160 11.20 9.44 -20.39
CA TRP A 160 12.37 9.63 -19.53
C TRP A 160 13.73 9.63 -20.27
N ASN A 161 13.71 9.60 -21.61
CA ASN A 161 14.88 9.61 -22.47
C ASN A 161 15.92 8.55 -22.12
N LEU A 162 15.48 7.29 -22.02
CA LEU A 162 16.33 6.14 -21.69
C LEU A 162 15.81 4.85 -22.32
N ASN A 163 16.61 3.78 -22.28
CA ASN A 163 16.11 2.44 -22.57
C ASN A 163 15.45 1.86 -21.30
N TYR A 164 14.09 1.96 -21.21
CA TYR A 164 13.39 1.56 -19.99
C TYR A 164 13.59 0.08 -19.64
N GLU A 165 13.68 -0.80 -20.62
CA GLU A 165 13.86 -2.23 -20.39
C GLU A 165 15.20 -2.55 -19.69
N LYS A 166 16.26 -1.81 -20.01
CA LYS A 166 17.59 -1.97 -19.43
C LYS A 166 17.81 -1.05 -18.23
N ASP A 167 17.63 0.23 -18.44
CA ASP A 167 18.03 1.28 -17.50
C ASP A 167 16.92 1.61 -16.50
N GLY A 168 15.66 1.49 -16.94
CA GLY A 168 14.46 1.76 -16.11
C GLY A 168 14.20 0.71 -15.02
N LYS A 169 14.89 -0.43 -15.10
CA LYS A 169 14.81 -1.49 -14.08
C LYS A 169 16.00 -1.46 -13.10
N THR A 170 16.92 -0.51 -13.24
CA THR A 170 18.03 -0.36 -12.29
C THR A 170 17.55 0.18 -10.95
N TYR A 171 18.21 -0.21 -9.85
CA TYR A 171 17.86 0.24 -8.50
C TYR A 171 17.73 1.77 -8.40
N LYS A 172 18.76 2.48 -8.88
CA LYS A 172 18.82 3.95 -8.84
C LYS A 172 17.65 4.59 -9.60
N PHE A 173 17.27 4.03 -10.73
CA PHE A 173 16.16 4.57 -11.51
C PHE A 173 14.82 4.27 -10.83
N CYS A 174 14.58 3.02 -10.41
CA CYS A 174 13.34 2.64 -9.71
C CYS A 174 13.09 3.50 -8.47
N GLN A 175 14.13 3.80 -7.68
CA GLN A 175 14.04 4.70 -6.52
C GLN A 175 13.62 6.13 -6.91
N SER A 176 13.93 6.57 -8.13
CA SER A 176 13.59 7.93 -8.59
C SER A 176 12.19 8.05 -9.21
N ILE A 177 11.50 6.95 -9.51
CA ILE A 177 10.25 6.96 -10.30
C ILE A 177 9.16 7.77 -9.60
N TYR A 178 8.94 7.56 -8.30
CA TYR A 178 7.94 8.31 -7.54
C TYR A 178 8.16 9.82 -7.66
N SER A 179 9.36 10.30 -7.37
CA SER A 179 9.72 11.72 -7.46
C SER A 179 9.62 12.24 -8.90
N LYS A 180 9.99 11.44 -9.91
CA LYS A 180 9.84 11.82 -11.33
C LYS A 180 8.39 12.02 -11.71
N LEU A 181 7.48 11.15 -11.27
CA LEU A 181 6.05 11.28 -11.54
C LEU A 181 5.44 12.48 -10.80
N GLU A 182 5.86 12.75 -9.57
CA GLU A 182 5.40 13.90 -8.78
C GLU A 182 5.86 15.26 -9.36
N THR A 183 7.04 15.29 -9.97
CA THR A 183 7.63 16.55 -10.48
C THR A 183 7.43 16.80 -11.96
N ASP A 184 7.00 15.81 -12.74
CA ASP A 184 6.74 15.96 -14.18
C ASP A 184 5.42 16.70 -14.40
N LYS A 185 5.49 17.80 -15.12
CA LYS A 185 4.32 18.68 -15.42
C LYS A 185 3.23 17.98 -16.24
N ASN A 186 3.58 16.93 -16.96
CA ASN A 186 2.66 16.16 -17.79
C ASN A 186 2.11 14.92 -17.07
N ALA A 187 2.63 14.58 -15.91
CA ALA A 187 2.16 13.46 -15.09
C ALA A 187 1.14 13.94 -14.06
N SER A 188 0.15 13.10 -13.79
CA SER A 188 -0.84 13.35 -12.72
C SER A 188 -1.25 12.04 -12.07
N GLN A 189 -0.97 11.90 -10.78
CA GLN A 189 -1.40 10.75 -9.99
C GLN A 189 -2.93 10.72 -9.87
N GLU A 190 -3.58 11.87 -9.70
CA GLU A 190 -5.05 11.96 -9.64
C GLU A 190 -5.69 11.46 -10.94
N ASN A 191 -5.18 11.90 -12.09
CA ASN A 191 -5.65 11.40 -13.38
C ASN A 191 -5.37 9.91 -13.57
N ALA A 192 -4.25 9.38 -13.06
CA ALA A 192 -3.95 7.96 -13.11
C ALA A 192 -4.97 7.14 -12.30
N ILE A 193 -5.37 7.64 -11.13
CA ILE A 193 -6.42 7.03 -10.30
C ILE A 193 -7.75 7.00 -11.07
N ILE A 194 -8.22 8.14 -11.58
CA ILE A 194 -9.48 8.26 -12.34
C ILE A 194 -9.49 7.32 -13.56
N LYS A 195 -8.39 7.29 -14.32
CA LYS A 195 -8.24 6.42 -15.49
C LYS A 195 -8.26 4.93 -15.12
N SER A 196 -7.61 4.56 -14.01
CA SER A 196 -7.62 3.18 -13.50
C SER A 196 -9.00 2.74 -13.02
N GLU A 197 -9.72 3.60 -12.31
CA GLU A 197 -11.11 3.36 -11.89
C GLU A 197 -12.02 3.14 -13.11
N LYS A 198 -11.86 3.95 -14.15
CA LYS A 198 -12.62 3.78 -15.39
C LYS A 198 -12.34 2.43 -16.06
N LEU A 199 -11.08 1.99 -16.11
CA LEU A 199 -10.72 0.68 -16.64
C LEU A 199 -11.33 -0.45 -15.80
N PHE A 200 -11.27 -0.35 -14.47
CA PHE A 200 -11.87 -1.32 -13.57
C PHE A 200 -13.39 -1.42 -13.78
N GLU A 201 -14.11 -0.31 -13.76
CA GLU A 201 -15.56 -0.28 -13.93
C GLU A 201 -16.02 -0.93 -15.25
N SER A 202 -15.26 -0.73 -16.32
CA SER A 202 -15.56 -1.34 -17.62
C SER A 202 -15.34 -2.85 -17.67
N GLN A 203 -14.54 -3.43 -16.77
CA GLN A 203 -14.07 -4.81 -16.85
C GLN A 203 -14.33 -5.67 -15.59
N LYS A 204 -14.82 -5.08 -14.50
CA LYS A 204 -15.02 -5.78 -13.21
C LYS A 204 -15.93 -7.02 -13.28
N HIS A 205 -16.74 -7.14 -14.32
CA HIS A 205 -17.61 -8.30 -14.56
C HIS A 205 -16.89 -9.50 -15.19
N LEU A 206 -15.65 -9.30 -15.68
CA LEU A 206 -14.83 -10.34 -16.29
C LEU A 206 -14.00 -11.10 -15.25
N PRO A 207 -13.62 -12.36 -15.50
CA PRO A 207 -12.59 -13.06 -14.73
C PRO A 207 -11.29 -12.24 -14.69
N TYR A 208 -10.53 -12.30 -13.60
CA TYR A 208 -9.36 -11.44 -13.39
C TYR A 208 -8.35 -11.52 -14.56
N HIS A 209 -8.04 -12.71 -15.07
CA HIS A 209 -7.11 -12.87 -16.19
C HIS A 209 -7.62 -12.26 -17.51
N GLN A 210 -8.93 -12.03 -17.67
CA GLN A 210 -9.51 -11.42 -18.88
C GLN A 210 -9.58 -9.88 -18.79
N GLN A 211 -9.46 -9.33 -17.57
CA GLN A 211 -9.42 -7.90 -17.36
C GLN A 211 -8.09 -7.34 -17.91
N ASN A 212 -8.10 -6.72 -19.07
CA ASN A 212 -6.92 -6.18 -19.73
C ASN A 212 -7.29 -5.05 -20.72
N PRO A 213 -6.75 -3.82 -20.58
CA PRO A 213 -5.79 -3.41 -19.54
C PRO A 213 -6.47 -3.10 -18.21
N ILE A 214 -5.82 -3.46 -17.11
CA ILE A 214 -6.26 -3.11 -15.75
C ILE A 214 -5.08 -2.94 -14.81
N THR A 215 -5.21 -2.07 -13.83
CA THR A 215 -4.32 -2.00 -12.68
C THR A 215 -5.09 -1.59 -11.44
N MET A 216 -5.00 -2.41 -10.39
CA MET A 216 -5.60 -2.13 -9.08
C MET A 216 -4.64 -1.38 -8.15
N VAL A 217 -3.48 -0.98 -8.66
CA VAL A 217 -2.50 -0.16 -7.93
C VAL A 217 -3.11 1.16 -7.45
N TYR A 218 -4.12 1.67 -8.16
CA TYR A 218 -4.80 2.90 -7.77
C TYR A 218 -5.49 2.81 -6.40
N GLU A 219 -6.04 1.65 -6.03
CA GLU A 219 -6.64 1.45 -4.70
C GLU A 219 -5.58 1.56 -3.60
N LEU A 220 -4.44 0.89 -3.78
CA LEU A 220 -3.32 0.99 -2.85
C LEU A 220 -2.81 2.44 -2.76
N VAL A 221 -2.66 3.13 -3.88
CA VAL A 221 -2.19 4.53 -3.88
C VAL A 221 -3.18 5.48 -3.20
N LYS A 222 -4.49 5.32 -3.42
CA LYS A 222 -5.53 6.08 -2.67
C LYS A 222 -5.36 5.87 -1.18
N HIS A 223 -5.23 4.62 -0.77
CA HIS A 223 -5.06 4.27 0.63
C HIS A 223 -3.77 4.85 1.23
N LEU A 224 -2.63 4.79 0.52
CA LEU A 224 -1.38 5.41 0.97
C LEU A 224 -1.50 6.93 1.07
N ASN A 225 -2.23 7.59 0.15
CA ASN A 225 -2.46 9.03 0.20
C ASN A 225 -3.25 9.47 1.44
N GLU A 226 -4.21 8.66 1.89
CA GLU A 226 -4.97 8.90 3.12
C GLU A 226 -4.10 8.79 4.39
N ASN A 227 -3.03 7.99 4.33
CA ASN A 227 -2.10 7.73 5.42
C ASN A 227 -0.79 8.52 5.32
N LYS A 228 -0.67 9.46 4.37
CA LYS A 228 0.50 10.34 4.26
C LYS A 228 0.70 11.17 5.52
N ARG A 229 1.96 11.39 5.89
CA ARG A 229 2.34 12.36 6.93
C ARG A 229 1.83 13.74 6.54
N LYS A 230 0.97 14.32 7.39
CA LYS A 230 0.55 15.71 7.30
C LYS A 230 1.65 16.65 7.76
#